data_e66b0e4fc666efbf55f06358e3a3c759
#
_entry.id   e66b0e4fc666efbf55f06358e3a3c759
#
_cell.length_a   1.000
_cell.length_b   1.000
_cell.length_c   1.000
_cell.angle_alpha   90.00
_cell.angle_beta   90.00
_cell.angle_gamma   90.00
#
_symmetry.space_group_name_H-M   'P 1'
#
loop_
_entity.id
_entity.type
_entity.pdbx_description
1 polymer ?
#
loop_
_entity_poly.entity_id
_entity_poly.type
_entity_poly.pdbx_seq_one_letter_code
_entity_poly.pdbx_strand_id
1 'polypeptide(L)'
;MLWLLICYRRRIARLSAAAEADTHTDDTDGQLPPVSVIVYASYNAAELEETLPGILTQEYPGEFEVIVVNDGSCSELSDVVKRYSHDYPNLYQTFVPEKAHNLSRKKLAISLGIKAARTDYVVLTEACGRPGSRRWLRLMARHFVSGKEVVIGWGRIAGLRSAMKAFDQAATGATWLSAALAGHPYRGTALNIGYSRRLFFEAKGFSRTLNLHHGDDDLFVNQIATAENTAV
;
A
#
# COMPACT_ATOMS: atom_id res chain seq x y z
N MET A 1 -4.10 -29.00 -10.15
CA MET A 1 -4.43 -27.57 -10.37
C MET A 1 -5.77 -27.16 -9.77
N LEU A 2 -6.89 -27.81 -10.10
CA LEU A 2 -8.23 -27.47 -9.55
C LEU A 2 -8.30 -27.61 -8.02
N TRP A 3 -7.69 -28.62 -7.42
CA TRP A 3 -7.66 -28.85 -5.97
C TRP A 3 -6.90 -27.73 -5.22
N LEU A 4 -5.78 -27.26 -5.76
CA LEU A 4 -5.04 -26.10 -5.23
C LEU A 4 -5.92 -24.84 -5.23
N LEU A 5 -6.64 -24.56 -6.32
CA LEU A 5 -7.55 -23.42 -6.40
C LEU A 5 -8.69 -23.50 -5.36
N ILE A 6 -9.23 -24.71 -5.10
CA ILE A 6 -10.27 -24.92 -4.09
C ILE A 6 -9.69 -24.70 -2.67
N CYS A 7 -8.50 -25.19 -2.39
CA CYS A 7 -7.81 -24.97 -1.12
C CYS A 7 -7.51 -23.47 -0.90
N TYR A 8 -7.07 -22.76 -1.94
CA TYR A 8 -6.84 -21.33 -1.92
C TYR A 8 -8.13 -20.54 -1.64
N ARG A 9 -9.21 -20.83 -2.36
CA ARG A 9 -10.51 -20.17 -2.14
C ARG A 9 -11.02 -20.38 -0.71
N ARG A 10 -10.92 -21.60 -0.16
CA ARG A 10 -11.32 -21.89 1.22
C ARG A 10 -10.47 -21.16 2.24
N ARG A 11 -9.16 -21.02 1.98
CA ARG A 11 -8.24 -20.31 2.87
C ARG A 11 -8.49 -18.81 2.84
N ILE A 12 -8.65 -18.21 1.65
CA ILE A 12 -9.02 -16.79 1.49
C ILE A 12 -10.38 -16.50 2.11
N ALA A 13 -11.39 -17.35 1.86
CA ALA A 13 -12.71 -17.18 2.46
C ALA A 13 -12.69 -17.26 4.01
N ARG A 14 -11.87 -18.14 4.59
CA ARG A 14 -11.68 -18.21 6.04
C ARG A 14 -11.00 -16.96 6.59
N LEU A 15 -10.05 -16.40 5.87
CA LEU A 15 -9.35 -15.19 6.27
C LEU A 15 -10.23 -13.95 6.11
N SER A 16 -11.03 -13.88 5.05
CA SER A 16 -12.06 -12.85 4.88
C SER A 16 -13.08 -12.91 6.01
N ALA A 17 -13.58 -14.10 6.32
CA ALA A 17 -14.52 -14.29 7.44
C ALA A 17 -13.88 -14.00 8.81
N ALA A 18 -12.63 -14.36 9.02
CA ALA A 18 -11.89 -14.01 10.22
C ALA A 18 -11.65 -12.49 10.31
N ALA A 19 -11.32 -11.84 9.19
CA ALA A 19 -11.19 -10.40 9.13
C ALA A 19 -12.52 -9.67 9.38
N GLU A 20 -13.64 -10.22 8.90
CA GLU A 20 -14.98 -9.70 9.18
C GLU A 20 -15.41 -9.94 10.64
N ALA A 21 -15.11 -11.10 11.21
CA ALA A 21 -15.38 -11.41 12.61
C ALA A 21 -14.56 -10.53 13.58
N ASP A 22 -13.31 -10.24 13.22
CA ASP A 22 -12.39 -9.38 13.97
C ASP A 22 -12.77 -7.88 13.93
N THR A 23 -13.71 -7.50 13.04
CA THR A 23 -14.27 -6.15 13.01
C THR A 23 -15.22 -5.86 14.19
N HIS A 24 -15.59 -6.87 14.98
CA HIS A 24 -16.44 -6.74 16.16
C HIS A 24 -15.66 -6.65 17.47
N THR A 25 -14.34 -6.80 17.48
CA THR A 25 -13.54 -6.61 18.70
C THR A 25 -13.02 -5.17 18.74
N ASP A 26 -13.82 -4.28 19.32
CA ASP A 26 -13.51 -2.84 19.53
C ASP A 26 -12.36 -2.58 20.51
N ASP A 27 -11.80 -3.62 21.16
CA ASP A 27 -10.85 -3.45 22.26
C ASP A 27 -9.44 -2.98 21.87
N THR A 28 -9.08 -3.00 20.58
CA THR A 28 -7.76 -2.53 20.10
C THR A 28 -7.76 -1.12 19.50
N ASP A 29 -8.92 -0.48 19.38
CA ASP A 29 -9.05 0.80 18.70
C ASP A 29 -8.30 1.96 19.36
N GLY A 30 -8.07 1.90 20.66
CA GLY A 30 -7.33 2.94 21.39
C GLY A 30 -5.80 2.89 21.22
N GLN A 31 -5.24 1.92 20.49
CA GLN A 31 -3.79 1.67 20.42
C GLN A 31 -3.21 1.61 19.01
N LEU A 32 -3.96 2.00 17.97
CA LEU A 32 -3.42 1.99 16.62
C LEU A 32 -2.31 3.04 16.47
N PRO A 33 -1.16 2.66 15.89
CA PRO A 33 -0.02 3.56 15.77
C PRO A 33 -0.26 4.65 14.73
N PRO A 34 0.40 5.81 14.83
CA PRO A 34 0.39 6.80 13.76
C PRO A 34 0.91 6.21 12.45
N VAL A 35 0.26 6.54 11.32
CA VAL A 35 0.59 5.99 9.99
C VAL A 35 0.70 7.09 8.95
N SER A 36 1.70 7.01 8.07
CA SER A 36 1.81 7.85 6.87
C SER A 36 1.34 7.07 5.63
N VAL A 37 0.29 7.55 4.99
CA VAL A 37 -0.17 7.02 3.71
C VAL A 37 0.59 7.71 2.59
N ILE A 38 1.35 6.96 1.81
CA ILE A 38 2.13 7.48 0.69
C ILE A 38 1.41 7.15 -0.61
N VAL A 39 1.03 8.19 -1.34
CA VAL A 39 0.30 8.08 -2.60
C VAL A 39 1.24 8.43 -3.76
N TYR A 40 1.64 7.44 -4.54
CA TYR A 40 2.38 7.67 -5.77
C TYR A 40 1.46 8.18 -6.86
N ALA A 41 1.81 9.32 -7.47
CA ALA A 41 1.05 9.93 -8.55
C ALA A 41 1.98 10.38 -9.70
N SER A 42 1.66 9.99 -10.94
CA SER A 42 2.43 10.33 -12.13
C SER A 42 1.48 10.64 -13.29
N TYR A 43 1.32 11.91 -13.60
CA TYR A 43 0.46 12.43 -14.69
C TYR A 43 -1.01 11.96 -14.67
N ASN A 44 -1.51 11.57 -13.52
CA ASN A 44 -2.84 10.97 -13.32
C ASN A 44 -3.69 11.78 -12.32
N ALA A 45 -3.79 13.10 -12.56
CA ALA A 45 -4.52 14.04 -11.70
C ALA A 45 -6.01 13.71 -11.58
N ALA A 46 -6.65 13.24 -12.67
CA ALA A 46 -8.07 12.86 -12.64
C ALA A 46 -8.33 11.66 -11.73
N GLU A 47 -7.48 10.64 -11.79
CA GLU A 47 -7.58 9.48 -10.90
C GLU A 47 -7.33 9.88 -9.45
N LEU A 48 -6.33 10.75 -9.19
CA LEU A 48 -6.07 11.25 -7.85
C LEU A 48 -7.27 12.03 -7.30
N GLU A 49 -7.88 12.91 -8.09
CA GLU A 49 -9.06 13.67 -7.68
C GLU A 49 -10.23 12.79 -7.29
N GLU A 50 -10.40 11.67 -7.98
CA GLU A 50 -11.45 10.70 -7.71
C GLU A 50 -11.18 9.85 -6.46
N THR A 51 -9.91 9.50 -6.19
CA THR A 51 -9.55 8.55 -5.13
C THR A 51 -9.15 9.21 -3.82
N LEU A 52 -8.56 10.41 -3.87
CA LEU A 52 -8.03 11.12 -2.70
C LEU A 52 -9.05 11.33 -1.58
N PRO A 53 -10.33 11.70 -1.84
CA PRO A 53 -11.33 11.81 -0.79
C PRO A 53 -11.52 10.51 0.00
N GLY A 54 -11.50 9.35 -0.67
CA GLY A 54 -11.61 8.05 -0.02
C GLY A 54 -10.43 7.72 0.89
N ILE A 55 -9.25 8.26 0.60
CA ILE A 55 -8.04 8.12 1.43
C ILE A 55 -8.09 9.08 2.62
N LEU A 56 -8.52 10.32 2.39
CA LEU A 56 -8.56 11.37 3.42
C LEU A 56 -9.67 11.16 4.46
N THR A 57 -10.75 10.47 4.09
CA THR A 57 -11.91 10.22 4.97
C THR A 57 -11.90 8.84 5.61
N GLN A 58 -10.73 8.24 5.80
CA GLN A 58 -10.62 6.96 6.48
C GLN A 58 -11.03 7.06 7.96
N GLU A 59 -11.80 6.09 8.42
CA GLU A 59 -12.17 5.92 9.83
C GLU A 59 -10.98 5.30 10.58
N TYR A 60 -10.07 6.16 11.02
CA TYR A 60 -8.85 5.76 11.71
C TYR A 60 -8.79 6.41 13.09
N PRO A 61 -8.78 5.63 14.18
CA PRO A 61 -8.80 6.19 15.53
C PRO A 61 -7.46 6.80 15.96
N GLY A 62 -6.36 6.44 15.30
CA GLY A 62 -5.04 7.03 15.50
C GLY A 62 -4.81 8.25 14.63
N GLU A 63 -3.63 8.85 14.75
CA GLU A 63 -3.20 9.92 13.85
C GLU A 63 -2.72 9.35 12.51
N PHE A 64 -3.07 9.99 11.41
CA PHE A 64 -2.50 9.67 10.11
C PHE A 64 -2.27 10.91 9.26
N GLU A 65 -1.31 10.80 8.37
CA GLU A 65 -1.01 11.80 7.35
C GLU A 65 -1.04 11.18 5.95
N VAL A 66 -1.28 12.01 4.96
CA VAL A 66 -1.31 11.60 3.55
C VAL A 66 -0.26 12.39 2.78
N ILE A 67 0.66 11.70 2.15
CA ILE A 67 1.76 12.29 1.38
C ILE A 67 1.59 11.90 -0.09
N VAL A 68 1.18 12.85 -0.90
CA VAL A 68 1.15 12.67 -2.36
C VAL A 68 2.54 12.93 -2.92
N VAL A 69 3.12 11.94 -3.57
CA VAL A 69 4.41 12.08 -4.25
C VAL A 69 4.17 12.31 -5.73
N ASN A 70 4.33 13.57 -6.16
CA ASN A 70 4.14 13.99 -7.54
C ASN A 70 5.39 13.64 -8.36
N ASP A 71 5.27 12.63 -9.21
CA ASP A 71 6.30 12.22 -10.14
C ASP A 71 6.11 12.92 -11.48
N GLY A 72 7.01 13.83 -11.80
CA GLY A 72 6.98 14.64 -13.04
C GLY A 72 6.64 16.11 -12.81
N SER A 73 6.53 16.56 -11.55
CA SER A 73 6.21 17.97 -11.22
C SER A 73 4.95 18.48 -11.95
N CYS A 74 3.97 17.58 -12.14
CA CYS A 74 2.73 17.88 -12.84
C CYS A 74 1.92 18.94 -12.06
N SER A 75 1.61 20.05 -12.71
CA SER A 75 0.86 21.17 -12.11
C SER A 75 -0.55 20.76 -11.72
N GLU A 76 -1.20 19.96 -12.57
CA GLU A 76 -2.57 19.48 -12.35
C GLU A 76 -2.67 18.62 -11.07
N LEU A 77 -1.67 17.77 -10.80
CA LEU A 77 -1.59 17.02 -9.53
C LEU A 77 -1.44 17.96 -8.34
N SER A 78 -0.62 19.02 -8.48
CA SER A 78 -0.43 20.01 -7.42
C SER A 78 -1.71 20.80 -7.14
N ASP A 79 -2.49 21.10 -8.18
CA ASP A 79 -3.76 21.81 -8.04
C ASP A 79 -4.81 20.94 -7.34
N VAL A 80 -4.85 19.63 -7.62
CA VAL A 80 -5.69 18.69 -6.87
C VAL A 80 -5.31 18.72 -5.39
N VAL A 81 -4.03 18.53 -5.05
CA VAL A 81 -3.59 18.52 -3.65
C VAL A 81 -3.89 19.82 -2.94
N LYS A 82 -3.67 20.98 -3.58
CA LYS A 82 -3.98 22.31 -2.99
C LYS A 82 -5.46 22.48 -2.65
N ARG A 83 -6.36 22.00 -3.51
CA ARG A 83 -7.80 22.07 -3.24
C ARG A 83 -8.20 21.35 -1.96
N TYR A 84 -7.65 20.16 -1.75
CA TYR A 84 -7.96 19.34 -0.58
C TYR A 84 -7.17 19.74 0.66
N SER A 85 -5.96 20.27 0.54
CA SER A 85 -5.11 20.62 1.69
C SER A 85 -5.68 21.76 2.56
N HIS A 86 -6.63 22.54 2.03
CA HIS A 86 -7.35 23.54 2.82
C HIS A 86 -8.23 22.90 3.91
N ASP A 87 -8.92 21.82 3.56
CA ASP A 87 -9.85 21.13 4.45
C ASP A 87 -9.19 19.97 5.23
N TYR A 88 -8.06 19.49 4.75
CA TYR A 88 -7.30 18.35 5.30
C TYR A 88 -5.85 18.75 5.64
N PRO A 89 -5.59 19.29 6.84
CA PRO A 89 -4.25 19.75 7.22
C PRO A 89 -3.20 18.64 7.35
N ASN A 90 -3.64 17.39 7.36
CA ASN A 90 -2.79 16.19 7.33
C ASN A 90 -2.39 15.74 5.91
N LEU A 91 -2.83 16.48 4.88
CA LEU A 91 -2.46 16.25 3.48
C LEU A 91 -1.34 17.20 3.05
N TYR A 92 -0.27 16.65 2.47
CA TYR A 92 0.77 17.45 1.82
C TYR A 92 1.41 16.71 0.66
N GLN A 93 2.28 17.42 -0.07
CA GLN A 93 2.88 16.96 -1.31
C GLN A 93 4.40 17.01 -1.23
N THR A 94 5.06 16.04 -1.88
CA THR A 94 6.47 16.08 -2.21
C THR A 94 6.68 15.76 -3.69
N PHE A 95 7.88 16.01 -4.22
CA PHE A 95 8.15 15.93 -5.65
C PHE A 95 9.36 15.06 -5.95
N VAL A 96 9.30 14.36 -7.08
CA VAL A 96 10.47 13.71 -7.66
C VAL A 96 11.25 14.76 -8.48
N PRO A 97 12.57 14.92 -8.25
CA PRO A 97 13.38 15.83 -9.04
C PRO A 97 13.35 15.49 -10.55
N GLU A 98 13.18 16.48 -11.40
CA GLU A 98 13.11 16.31 -12.86
C GLU A 98 14.37 15.66 -13.44
N LYS A 99 15.55 16.00 -12.89
CA LYS A 99 16.87 15.53 -13.35
C LYS A 99 17.20 14.09 -12.93
N ALA A 100 16.29 13.35 -12.33
CA ALA A 100 16.49 11.94 -11.95
C ALA A 100 16.41 11.05 -13.21
N HIS A 101 17.52 10.93 -13.93
CA HIS A 101 17.64 10.06 -15.12
C HIS A 101 18.28 8.73 -14.74
N ASN A 102 18.03 7.70 -15.55
CA ASN A 102 18.58 6.34 -15.40
C ASN A 102 18.25 5.62 -14.10
N LEU A 103 17.16 6.04 -13.41
CA LEU A 103 16.66 5.44 -12.18
C LEU A 103 15.17 5.15 -12.31
N SER A 104 14.69 4.18 -11.57
CA SER A 104 13.26 3.96 -11.43
C SER A 104 12.61 5.13 -10.69
N ARG A 105 11.87 5.96 -11.42
CA ARG A 105 11.20 7.15 -10.86
C ARG A 105 10.21 6.76 -9.77
N LYS A 106 9.47 5.66 -9.95
CA LYS A 106 8.53 5.14 -8.94
C LYS A 106 9.24 4.76 -7.63
N LYS A 107 10.36 4.02 -7.70
CA LYS A 107 11.16 3.68 -6.50
C LYS A 107 11.73 4.93 -5.82
N LEU A 108 12.17 5.91 -6.61
CA LEU A 108 12.64 7.18 -6.07
C LEU A 108 11.49 7.93 -5.40
N ALA A 109 10.31 8.00 -6.04
CA ALA A 109 9.11 8.62 -5.48
C ALA A 109 8.72 7.99 -4.15
N ILE A 110 8.61 6.65 -4.09
CA ILE A 110 8.30 5.93 -2.86
C ILE A 110 9.34 6.26 -1.78
N SER A 111 10.65 6.25 -2.12
CA SER A 111 11.72 6.58 -1.18
C SER A 111 11.61 8.01 -0.64
N LEU A 112 11.23 8.96 -1.47
CA LEU A 112 11.02 10.36 -1.07
C LEU A 112 9.79 10.50 -0.15
N GLY A 113 8.69 9.81 -0.47
CA GLY A 113 7.52 9.76 0.38
C GLY A 113 7.83 9.18 1.76
N ILE A 114 8.58 8.06 1.82
CA ILE A 114 8.98 7.45 3.09
C ILE A 114 9.94 8.36 3.89
N LYS A 115 10.82 9.10 3.23
CA LYS A 115 11.68 10.09 3.89
C LYS A 115 10.89 11.26 4.44
N ALA A 116 9.86 11.72 3.74
CA ALA A 116 8.98 12.80 4.17
C ALA A 116 8.02 12.38 5.30
N ALA A 117 7.74 11.09 5.44
CA ALA A 117 6.87 10.54 6.47
C ALA A 117 7.38 10.84 7.88
N ARG A 118 6.46 11.22 8.78
CA ARG A 118 6.75 11.58 10.18
C ARG A 118 6.49 10.44 11.15
N THR A 119 5.76 9.42 10.70
CA THR A 119 5.36 8.27 11.53
C THR A 119 6.28 7.07 11.32
N ASP A 120 6.22 6.09 12.21
CA ASP A 120 7.06 4.89 12.15
C ASP A 120 6.56 3.85 11.14
N TYR A 121 5.32 3.94 10.74
CA TYR A 121 4.70 3.02 9.79
C TYR A 121 4.20 3.74 8.56
N VAL A 122 4.42 3.13 7.41
CA VAL A 122 3.96 3.65 6.13
C VAL A 122 3.03 2.65 5.44
N VAL A 123 2.01 3.17 4.77
CA VAL A 123 1.13 2.40 3.87
C VAL A 123 1.21 3.03 2.49
N LEU A 124 1.55 2.23 1.51
CA LEU A 124 1.68 2.67 0.11
C LEU A 124 0.37 2.43 -0.64
N THR A 125 0.04 3.39 -1.47
CA THR A 125 -0.97 3.26 -2.52
C THR A 125 -0.60 4.12 -3.74
N GLU A 126 -1.36 4.05 -4.80
CA GLU A 126 -1.18 4.85 -6.01
C GLU A 126 -2.39 5.77 -6.22
N ALA A 127 -2.24 6.80 -7.04
CA ALA A 127 -3.32 7.74 -7.35
C ALA A 127 -4.59 7.08 -7.91
N CYS A 128 -4.46 5.94 -8.59
CA CYS A 128 -5.60 5.13 -9.05
C CYS A 128 -6.13 4.15 -8.00
N GLY A 129 -5.49 4.07 -6.82
CA GLY A 129 -5.85 3.13 -5.76
C GLY A 129 -7.05 3.62 -4.95
N ARG A 130 -8.18 2.92 -5.05
CA ARG A 130 -9.36 3.17 -4.22
C ARG A 130 -9.36 2.28 -3.00
N PRO A 131 -9.40 2.85 -1.78
CA PRO A 131 -9.69 2.06 -0.60
C PRO A 131 -11.00 1.26 -0.76
N GLY A 132 -10.98 -0.01 -0.42
CA GLY A 132 -12.17 -0.87 -0.53
C GLY A 132 -13.24 -0.55 0.52
N SER A 133 -12.88 0.15 1.59
CA SER A 133 -13.78 0.60 2.65
C SER A 133 -13.19 1.82 3.38
N ARG A 134 -14.03 2.48 4.20
CA ARG A 134 -13.58 3.57 5.09
C ARG A 134 -12.69 3.07 6.25
N ARG A 135 -12.62 1.76 6.46
CA ARG A 135 -11.78 1.10 7.47
C ARG A 135 -10.50 0.49 6.90
N TRP A 136 -10.17 0.75 5.64
CA TRP A 136 -8.99 0.20 4.99
C TRP A 136 -7.70 0.46 5.77
N LEU A 137 -7.45 1.71 6.17
CA LEU A 137 -6.24 2.07 6.90
C LEU A 137 -6.18 1.39 8.27
N ARG A 138 -7.31 1.32 8.98
CA ARG A 138 -7.44 0.58 10.26
C ARG A 138 -7.12 -0.90 10.08
N LEU A 139 -7.65 -1.54 9.03
CA LEU A 139 -7.40 -2.94 8.74
C LEU A 139 -5.92 -3.23 8.41
N MET A 140 -5.23 -2.30 7.76
CA MET A 140 -3.79 -2.40 7.54
C MET A 140 -2.99 -2.20 8.84
N ALA A 141 -3.29 -1.15 9.58
CA ALA A 141 -2.49 -0.74 10.73
C ALA A 141 -2.61 -1.66 11.95
N ARG A 142 -3.72 -2.38 12.12
CA ARG A 142 -3.90 -3.32 13.25
C ARG A 142 -2.81 -4.39 13.34
N HIS A 143 -2.23 -4.76 12.21
CA HIS A 143 -1.15 -5.75 12.17
C HIS A 143 0.16 -5.23 12.75
N PHE A 144 0.38 -3.92 12.73
CA PHE A 144 1.56 -3.30 13.36
C PHE A 144 1.50 -3.39 14.88
N VAL A 145 0.31 -3.31 15.48
CA VAL A 145 0.10 -3.50 16.94
C VAL A 145 0.50 -4.90 17.37
N SER A 146 0.27 -5.91 16.55
CA SER A 146 0.66 -7.30 16.82
C SER A 146 2.16 -7.59 16.55
N GLY A 147 2.98 -6.56 16.36
CA GLY A 147 4.42 -6.68 16.16
C GLY A 147 4.82 -7.07 14.73
N LYS A 148 3.90 -7.00 13.77
CA LYS A 148 4.25 -7.19 12.37
C LYS A 148 4.86 -5.91 11.79
N GLU A 149 5.85 -6.08 10.93
CA GLU A 149 6.55 -4.97 10.29
C GLU A 149 6.26 -4.83 8.80
N VAL A 150 5.67 -5.87 8.20
CA VAL A 150 5.24 -5.90 6.79
C VAL A 150 3.79 -6.35 6.75
N VAL A 151 2.94 -5.59 6.07
CA VAL A 151 1.53 -5.92 5.84
C VAL A 151 1.27 -5.94 4.35
N ILE A 152 0.88 -7.08 3.83
CA ILE A 152 0.66 -7.29 2.40
C ILE A 152 -0.84 -7.34 2.14
N GLY A 153 -1.38 -6.26 1.59
CA GLY A 153 -2.77 -6.20 1.15
C GLY A 153 -2.92 -6.55 -0.33
N TRP A 154 -4.14 -6.71 -0.79
CA TRP A 154 -4.46 -6.96 -2.19
C TRP A 154 -5.16 -5.77 -2.82
N GLY A 155 -4.78 -5.47 -4.07
CA GLY A 155 -5.45 -4.49 -4.92
C GLY A 155 -6.07 -5.16 -6.15
N ARG A 156 -7.32 -4.85 -6.43
CA ARG A 156 -8.04 -5.32 -7.62
C ARG A 156 -8.09 -4.22 -8.68
N ILE A 157 -7.74 -4.54 -9.92
CA ILE A 157 -7.97 -3.64 -11.06
C ILE A 157 -9.46 -3.61 -11.36
N ALA A 158 -10.08 -2.44 -11.22
CA ALA A 158 -11.49 -2.25 -11.56
C ALA A 158 -11.67 -2.18 -13.08
N GLY A 159 -12.90 -2.46 -13.56
CA GLY A 159 -13.26 -2.27 -14.96
C GLY A 159 -12.66 -3.28 -15.95
N LEU A 160 -12.09 -4.38 -15.48
CA LEU A 160 -11.63 -5.45 -16.37
C LEU A 160 -12.82 -6.07 -17.13
N ARG A 161 -12.92 -5.75 -18.42
CA ARG A 161 -14.00 -6.29 -19.29
C ARG A 161 -13.75 -7.74 -19.72
N SER A 162 -12.51 -8.23 -19.62
CA SER A 162 -12.14 -9.60 -19.97
C SER A 162 -12.19 -10.51 -18.74
N ALA A 163 -13.06 -11.51 -18.77
CA ALA A 163 -13.13 -12.53 -17.72
C ALA A 163 -11.79 -13.26 -17.52
N MET A 164 -11.03 -13.47 -18.60
CA MET A 164 -9.71 -14.10 -18.55
C MET A 164 -8.71 -13.23 -17.76
N LYS A 165 -8.66 -11.92 -18.02
CA LYS A 165 -7.79 -10.98 -17.28
C LYS A 165 -8.19 -10.86 -15.80
N ALA A 166 -9.48 -10.84 -15.50
CA ALA A 166 -9.98 -10.83 -14.14
C ALA A 166 -9.62 -12.12 -13.39
N PHE A 167 -9.72 -13.26 -14.06
CA PHE A 167 -9.31 -14.55 -13.51
C PHE A 167 -7.79 -14.60 -13.26
N ASP A 168 -6.98 -14.18 -14.23
CA ASP A 168 -5.50 -14.15 -14.10
C ASP A 168 -5.07 -13.28 -12.94
N GLN A 169 -5.65 -12.08 -12.80
CA GLN A 169 -5.38 -11.19 -11.67
C GLN A 169 -5.76 -11.85 -10.32
N ALA A 170 -6.94 -12.45 -10.25
CA ALA A 170 -7.38 -13.11 -9.03
C ALA A 170 -6.53 -14.33 -8.68
N ALA A 171 -6.16 -15.14 -9.67
CA ALA A 171 -5.30 -16.31 -9.49
C ALA A 171 -3.89 -15.91 -9.05
N THR A 172 -3.31 -14.88 -9.68
CA THR A 172 -2.01 -14.33 -9.33
C THR A 172 -2.03 -13.78 -7.90
N GLY A 173 -3.02 -12.96 -7.55
CA GLY A 173 -3.19 -12.42 -6.19
C GLY A 173 -3.35 -13.53 -5.16
N ALA A 174 -4.20 -14.52 -5.42
CA ALA A 174 -4.39 -15.67 -4.54
C ALA A 174 -3.10 -16.46 -4.32
N THR A 175 -2.25 -16.57 -5.33
CA THR A 175 -1.00 -17.34 -5.24
C THR A 175 -0.04 -16.70 -4.25
N TRP A 176 0.30 -15.42 -4.41
CA TRP A 176 1.29 -14.78 -3.54
C TRP A 176 0.75 -14.48 -2.13
N LEU A 177 -0.54 -14.15 -1.99
CA LEU A 177 -1.16 -14.02 -0.66
C LEU A 177 -1.12 -15.34 0.11
N SER A 178 -1.45 -16.45 -0.56
CA SER A 178 -1.42 -17.76 0.10
C SER A 178 -0.01 -18.22 0.44
N ALA A 179 0.98 -17.87 -0.36
CA ALA A 179 2.39 -18.12 -0.02
C ALA A 179 2.79 -17.34 1.23
N ALA A 180 2.43 -16.05 1.32
CA ALA A 180 2.68 -15.22 2.49
C ALA A 180 2.00 -15.80 3.75
N LEU A 181 0.75 -16.25 3.63
CA LEU A 181 0.02 -16.92 4.72
C LEU A 181 0.60 -18.28 5.11
N ALA A 182 1.34 -18.91 4.21
CA ALA A 182 2.07 -20.15 4.49
C ALA A 182 3.47 -19.89 5.08
N GLY A 183 3.84 -18.63 5.35
CA GLY A 183 5.14 -18.26 5.87
C GLY A 183 6.20 -18.03 4.80
N HIS A 184 5.81 -17.89 3.55
CA HIS A 184 6.70 -17.66 2.40
C HIS A 184 6.32 -16.39 1.64
N PRO A 185 6.39 -15.20 2.27
CA PRO A 185 6.10 -13.94 1.59
C PRO A 185 7.17 -13.65 0.54
N TYR A 186 6.78 -13.46 -0.70
CA TYR A 186 7.73 -13.17 -1.80
C TYR A 186 7.28 -12.04 -2.71
N ARG A 187 6.06 -11.55 -2.55
CA ARG A 187 5.49 -10.51 -3.39
C ARG A 187 4.41 -9.71 -2.65
N GLY A 188 4.30 -8.45 -2.99
CA GLY A 188 3.21 -7.56 -2.61
C GLY A 188 2.74 -6.75 -3.80
N THR A 189 2.08 -5.65 -3.55
CA THR A 189 1.72 -4.65 -4.55
C THR A 189 1.81 -3.26 -3.94
N ALA A 190 2.44 -2.31 -4.62
CA ALA A 190 2.51 -0.92 -4.19
C ALA A 190 1.14 -0.24 -4.10
N LEU A 191 0.09 -0.86 -4.65
CA LEU A 191 -1.30 -0.41 -4.46
C LEU A 191 -1.82 -0.62 -3.04
N ASN A 192 -1.27 -1.60 -2.29
CA ASN A 192 -1.76 -1.94 -0.96
C ASN A 192 -0.70 -2.73 -0.18
N ILE A 193 0.29 -2.05 0.32
CA ILE A 193 1.35 -2.63 1.17
C ILE A 193 1.73 -1.64 2.27
N GLY A 194 1.98 -2.15 3.46
CA GLY A 194 2.51 -1.35 4.56
C GLY A 194 3.77 -1.96 5.14
N TYR A 195 4.65 -1.12 5.67
CA TYR A 195 5.82 -1.58 6.42
C TYR A 195 6.38 -0.53 7.37
N SER A 196 7.22 -0.95 8.31
CA SER A 196 7.90 -0.01 9.19
C SER A 196 8.98 0.78 8.44
N ARG A 197 9.06 2.09 8.71
CA ARG A 197 10.14 2.95 8.18
C ARG A 197 11.51 2.46 8.59
N ARG A 198 11.65 1.96 9.83
CA ARG A 198 12.89 1.37 10.33
C ARG A 198 13.36 0.26 9.40
N LEU A 199 12.50 -0.70 9.08
CA LEU A 199 12.83 -1.83 8.21
C LEU A 199 13.24 -1.37 6.80
N PHE A 200 12.56 -0.34 6.25
CA PHE A 200 12.92 0.24 4.96
C PHE A 200 14.36 0.80 4.97
N PHE A 201 14.75 1.55 6.00
CA PHE A 201 16.08 2.15 6.07
C PHE A 201 17.17 1.13 6.39
N GLU A 202 16.92 0.17 7.27
CA GLU A 202 17.83 -0.94 7.57
C GLU A 202 18.15 -1.77 6.33
N ALA A 203 17.14 -2.03 5.51
CA ALA A 203 17.29 -2.70 4.22
C ALA A 203 17.96 -1.81 3.14
N LYS A 204 18.26 -0.53 3.43
CA LYS A 204 18.77 0.48 2.50
C LYS A 204 17.79 0.79 1.35
N GLY A 205 16.50 0.60 1.60
CA GLY A 205 15.42 0.84 0.63
C GLY A 205 15.67 0.15 -0.70
N PHE A 206 15.46 0.87 -1.78
CA PHE A 206 15.66 0.37 -3.14
C PHE A 206 17.09 0.53 -3.68
N SER A 207 18.10 0.84 -2.85
CA SER A 207 19.45 1.18 -3.32
C SER A 207 20.07 0.12 -4.25
N ARG A 208 19.77 -1.16 -4.02
CA ARG A 208 20.28 -2.28 -4.83
C ARG A 208 19.55 -2.47 -6.17
N THR A 209 18.35 -1.91 -6.30
CA THR A 209 17.46 -2.15 -7.43
C THR A 209 16.94 -0.85 -8.06
N LEU A 210 17.50 0.30 -7.69
CA LEU A 210 17.03 1.61 -8.12
C LEU A 210 17.18 1.83 -9.63
N ASN A 211 18.12 1.15 -10.27
CA ASN A 211 18.34 1.14 -11.72
C ASN A 211 17.37 0.22 -12.48
N LEU A 212 16.63 -0.64 -11.78
CA LEU A 212 15.61 -1.51 -12.38
C LEU A 212 14.27 -0.78 -12.39
N HIS A 213 13.60 -0.73 -13.54
CA HIS A 213 12.31 -0.05 -13.67
C HIS A 213 11.18 -0.70 -12.84
N HIS A 214 11.25 -2.02 -12.63
CA HIS A 214 10.29 -2.81 -11.86
C HIS A 214 10.93 -3.37 -10.59
N GLY A 215 10.11 -4.05 -9.74
CA GLY A 215 10.58 -4.70 -8.52
C GLY A 215 10.52 -3.80 -7.29
N ASP A 216 9.64 -2.81 -7.29
CA ASP A 216 9.30 -2.01 -6.11
C ASP A 216 8.44 -2.79 -5.11
N ASP A 217 7.73 -3.79 -5.59
CA ASP A 217 6.80 -4.62 -4.83
C ASP A 217 7.31 -6.04 -4.57
N ASP A 218 7.89 -6.71 -5.55
CA ASP A 218 8.37 -8.08 -5.40
C ASP A 218 9.81 -8.17 -4.88
N LEU A 219 10.79 -7.51 -5.53
CA LEU A 219 12.19 -7.56 -5.09
C LEU A 219 12.39 -6.97 -3.70
N PHE A 220 11.65 -5.92 -3.38
CA PHE A 220 11.74 -5.30 -2.06
C PHE A 220 11.09 -6.19 -0.98
N VAL A 221 9.91 -6.77 -1.24
CA VAL A 221 9.27 -7.71 -0.33
C VAL A 221 10.18 -8.91 -0.06
N ASN A 222 10.81 -9.49 -1.09
CA ASN A 222 11.79 -10.56 -0.91
C ASN A 222 12.99 -10.19 -0.02
N GLN A 223 13.32 -8.91 0.04
CA GLN A 223 14.44 -8.43 0.87
C GLN A 223 14.07 -8.26 2.33
N ILE A 224 12.81 -7.88 2.64
CA ILE A 224 12.40 -7.44 3.97
C ILE A 224 11.42 -8.37 4.68
N ALA A 225 10.65 -9.16 3.94
CA ALA A 225 9.56 -9.95 4.50
C ALA A 225 10.04 -11.34 4.94
N THR A 226 9.58 -11.75 6.11
CA THR A 226 9.77 -13.09 6.69
C THR A 226 8.44 -13.64 7.17
N ALA A 227 8.38 -14.93 7.53
CA ALA A 227 7.19 -15.55 8.12
C ALA A 227 6.77 -14.86 9.44
N GLU A 228 7.74 -14.40 10.20
CA GLU A 228 7.53 -13.85 11.55
C GLU A 228 7.07 -12.39 11.48
N ASN A 229 7.66 -11.59 10.57
CA ASN A 229 7.41 -10.14 10.53
C ASN A 229 6.29 -9.72 9.57
N THR A 230 5.69 -10.68 8.81
CA THR A 230 4.71 -10.37 7.77
C THR A 230 3.30 -10.78 8.17
N ALA A 231 2.31 -9.93 7.82
CA ALA A 231 0.88 -10.20 7.87
C ALA A 231 0.23 -10.00 6.48
N VAL A 232 -0.99 -10.55 6.30
CA VAL A 232 -1.79 -10.45 5.06
C VAL A 232 -3.18 -9.98 5.41
#